data_7e02069d9ecc8d8804e905cd08378843
#
_entry.id   7e02069d9ecc8d8804e905cd08378843
#
_cell.length_a   1.000
_cell.length_b   1.000
_cell.length_c   1.000
_cell.angle_alpha   90.00
_cell.angle_beta   90.00
_cell.angle_gamma   90.00
#
_symmetry.space_group_name_H-M   'P 1'
#
loop_
_entity.id
_entity.type
_entity.pdbx_description
1 polymer ?
#
loop_
_entity_poly.entity_id
_entity_poly.type
_entity_poly.pdbx_seq_one_letter_code
_entity_poly.pdbx_strand_id
1 'polypeptide(L)'
;MKKILFTILIYFNVIFGMSFLGEKIVDDDTQLKLKVAIATRIANPPIIDGDLSDRAWENAKIITEFVQHEPFNLEAPTVKNVARVLYDDNYLYIAFDNFDPNPENIMARRSRRDDWEAGFGNNSDWVGIGIDSRNDDKSGYWFAVNAAEVQLDVAISGSGGHGGFDNSWNAVWDSEVLFNDNGWTVEIRLPFNIFEYSSSKVQEWGASFQRGYYNNQEEIHWPGRALGVRGIVPHYGVLQGIEGIPQPKNIEFVPYLLSGQTNSNETEKIQNVGMDVRYNLNSSNMLNMSFNPDFGQVEADPSVLNLSAFETRLSEKRPFFVQGANFFKSRFNLFNSRRIGRAPGFYAPESGSIVDKPEATTILGSAKLMGKSASGLRYGIINAVTNEEYGLLEYEEDGNLKKKKFLLEPFTNYFVGRVEKPIINELSTVGFMATDLRRKGETNQSRVFNLDWRLNFMDNRLSFEGQAVNSLASNKSGYGGRFIFTYRNPVWWEIRSWGQSVDKNFNVNDMGFQ
;
A
#
# COMPACT_ATOMS: atom_id res chain seq x y z
N MET A 1 -18.61 31.25 -13.01
CA MET A 1 -18.99 30.93 -11.63
C MET A 1 -20.51 30.85 -11.39
N LYS A 2 -21.32 31.84 -11.73
CA LYS A 2 -22.79 31.80 -11.45
C LYS A 2 -23.56 30.68 -12.18
N LYS A 3 -23.18 30.26 -13.39
CA LYS A 3 -23.85 29.16 -14.13
C LYS A 3 -23.57 27.78 -13.56
N ILE A 4 -22.38 27.56 -12.99
CA ILE A 4 -22.01 26.26 -12.40
C ILE A 4 -22.75 26.04 -11.06
N LEU A 5 -22.94 27.12 -10.28
CA LEU A 5 -23.68 27.03 -9.02
C LEU A 5 -25.18 26.72 -9.25
N PHE A 6 -25.77 27.19 -10.32
CA PHE A 6 -27.18 26.95 -10.65
C PHE A 6 -27.45 25.49 -11.11
N THR A 7 -26.49 24.89 -11.82
CA THR A 7 -26.61 23.48 -12.25
C THR A 7 -26.45 22.51 -11.07
N ILE A 8 -25.59 22.83 -10.10
CA ILE A 8 -25.43 22.03 -8.87
C ILE A 8 -26.71 22.12 -8.00
N LEU A 9 -27.36 23.26 -7.92
CA LEU A 9 -28.60 23.41 -7.14
C LEU A 9 -29.79 22.64 -7.74
N ILE A 10 -29.88 22.50 -9.05
CA ILE A 10 -30.98 21.76 -9.71
C ILE A 10 -30.84 20.25 -9.46
N TYR A 11 -29.61 19.71 -9.45
CA TYR A 11 -29.38 18.32 -9.11
C TYR A 11 -29.61 18.01 -7.62
N PHE A 12 -29.40 18.96 -6.74
CA PHE A 12 -29.66 18.79 -5.30
C PHE A 12 -31.17 18.68 -4.97
N ASN A 13 -32.03 19.34 -5.72
CA ASN A 13 -33.48 19.28 -5.48
C ASN A 13 -34.19 18.02 -6.00
N VAL A 14 -33.60 17.27 -6.95
CA VAL A 14 -34.15 16.00 -7.43
C VAL A 14 -33.87 14.86 -6.44
N ILE A 15 -32.85 14.97 -5.60
CA ILE A 15 -32.45 13.90 -4.64
C ILE A 15 -33.31 13.93 -3.37
N PHE A 16 -33.93 15.06 -3.00
CA PHE A 16 -34.74 15.18 -1.77
C PHE A 16 -36.19 14.73 -1.91
N GLY A 17 -36.64 14.35 -3.10
CA GLY A 17 -38.02 13.92 -3.37
C GLY A 17 -38.28 12.41 -3.33
N MET A 18 -37.28 11.57 -3.11
CA MET A 18 -37.46 10.13 -2.94
C MET A 18 -37.72 9.79 -1.48
N SER A 19 -39.00 9.53 -1.16
CA SER A 19 -39.43 9.01 0.13
C SER A 19 -38.68 7.73 0.46
N PHE A 20 -37.92 7.75 1.54
CA PHE A 20 -37.30 6.57 2.13
C PHE A 20 -38.39 5.64 2.68
N LEU A 21 -38.73 4.57 1.95
CA LEU A 21 -39.24 3.37 2.56
C LEU A 21 -38.02 2.65 3.15
N GLY A 22 -37.76 2.92 4.41
CA GLY A 22 -36.73 2.26 5.18
C GLY A 22 -37.17 0.84 5.51
N GLU A 23 -36.79 -0.14 4.73
CA GLU A 23 -36.66 -1.49 5.27
C GLU A 23 -35.43 -1.53 6.18
N LYS A 24 -35.66 -1.98 7.40
CA LYS A 24 -34.62 -2.29 8.37
C LYS A 24 -33.74 -3.42 7.86
N ILE A 25 -32.75 -3.11 7.04
CA ILE A 25 -31.54 -3.95 6.94
C ILE A 25 -30.62 -3.41 8.02
N VAL A 26 -30.89 -3.79 9.25
CA VAL A 26 -30.17 -3.35 10.42
C VAL A 26 -29.76 -4.58 11.20
N ASP A 27 -28.57 -4.52 11.72
CA ASP A 27 -27.98 -5.27 12.79
C ASP A 27 -27.15 -6.52 12.49
N ASP A 28 -27.13 -7.11 11.32
CA ASP A 28 -26.23 -8.23 11.07
C ASP A 28 -24.74 -7.79 11.06
N ASP A 29 -24.45 -6.63 10.48
CA ASP A 29 -23.07 -6.14 10.35
C ASP A 29 -22.48 -5.70 11.71
N THR A 30 -23.30 -5.17 12.61
CA THR A 30 -22.87 -4.80 13.98
C THR A 30 -22.61 -6.03 14.83
N GLN A 31 -23.40 -7.08 14.68
CA GLN A 31 -23.22 -8.35 15.38
C GLN A 31 -21.99 -9.12 14.85
N LEU A 32 -21.71 -9.05 13.56
CA LEU A 32 -20.53 -9.68 12.95
C LEU A 32 -19.22 -9.07 13.46
N LYS A 33 -19.20 -7.76 13.70
CA LYS A 33 -18.05 -7.05 14.29
C LYS A 33 -17.79 -7.41 15.74
N LEU A 34 -18.76 -7.94 16.47
CA LEU A 34 -18.63 -8.38 17.86
C LEU A 34 -18.02 -9.79 18.00
N LYS A 35 -17.73 -10.51 16.91
CA LYS A 35 -17.06 -11.82 17.01
C LYS A 35 -15.63 -11.66 17.52
N VAL A 36 -15.30 -12.48 18.52
CA VAL A 36 -14.02 -12.45 19.23
C VAL A 36 -13.26 -13.75 18.96
N ALA A 37 -12.01 -13.63 18.50
CA ALA A 37 -11.02 -14.69 18.47
C ALA A 37 -10.05 -14.51 19.62
N ILE A 38 -9.54 -15.61 20.18
CA ILE A 38 -8.60 -15.59 21.29
C ILE A 38 -7.26 -16.16 20.85
N ALA A 39 -6.20 -15.35 20.96
CA ALA A 39 -4.83 -15.81 20.87
C ALA A 39 -4.39 -16.41 22.21
N THR A 40 -3.79 -17.59 22.19
CA THR A 40 -3.32 -18.28 23.40
C THR A 40 -1.79 -18.19 23.48
N ARG A 41 -1.29 -17.76 24.62
CA ARG A 41 0.16 -17.70 24.87
C ARG A 41 0.75 -19.07 25.05
N ILE A 42 1.92 -19.33 24.45
CA ILE A 42 2.65 -20.58 24.56
C ILE A 42 4.10 -20.34 25.01
N ALA A 43 4.67 -21.35 25.67
CA ALA A 43 6.09 -21.36 26.04
C ALA A 43 6.94 -22.17 25.05
N ASN A 44 6.35 -23.18 24.42
CA ASN A 44 7.02 -24.02 23.43
C ASN A 44 6.30 -23.82 22.09
N PRO A 45 6.94 -23.19 21.11
CA PRO A 45 6.32 -22.92 19.81
C PRO A 45 6.11 -24.23 19.02
N PRO A 46 5.12 -24.28 18.11
CA PRO A 46 4.97 -25.37 17.17
C PRO A 46 6.13 -25.37 16.15
N ILE A 47 6.39 -26.52 15.56
CA ILE A 47 7.23 -26.64 14.36
C ILE A 47 6.34 -26.24 13.18
N ILE A 48 6.85 -25.39 12.33
CA ILE A 48 6.09 -24.97 11.13
C ILE A 48 6.38 -25.99 10.03
N ASP A 49 5.56 -27.04 9.96
CA ASP A 49 5.68 -28.16 8.99
C ASP A 49 4.31 -28.56 8.38
N GLY A 50 3.27 -27.80 8.71
CA GLY A 50 1.90 -28.02 8.24
C GLY A 50 1.14 -29.06 9.06
N ASP A 51 1.77 -29.79 9.97
CA ASP A 51 1.14 -30.81 10.83
C ASP A 51 0.61 -30.21 12.13
N LEU A 52 -0.69 -30.14 12.28
CA LEU A 52 -1.36 -29.59 13.48
C LEU A 52 -1.38 -30.60 14.67
N SER A 53 -0.64 -31.69 14.62
CA SER A 53 -0.53 -32.67 15.71
C SER A 53 0.34 -32.18 16.87
N ASP A 54 1.07 -31.10 16.70
CA ASP A 54 1.88 -30.48 17.74
C ASP A 54 1.04 -30.13 18.99
N ARG A 55 1.55 -30.52 20.15
CA ARG A 55 0.88 -30.29 21.45
C ARG A 55 0.54 -28.82 21.71
N ALA A 56 1.27 -27.90 21.09
CA ALA A 56 0.99 -26.47 21.20
C ALA A 56 -0.43 -26.14 20.73
N TRP A 57 -0.91 -26.75 19.64
CA TRP A 57 -2.21 -26.52 19.06
C TRP A 57 -3.38 -27.08 19.86
N GLU A 58 -3.15 -28.06 20.75
CA GLU A 58 -4.20 -28.62 21.62
C GLU A 58 -4.78 -27.56 22.58
N ASN A 59 -3.96 -26.57 22.98
CA ASN A 59 -4.36 -25.51 23.91
C ASN A 59 -5.00 -24.30 23.20
N ALA A 60 -4.94 -24.23 21.87
CA ALA A 60 -5.47 -23.12 21.12
C ALA A 60 -7.00 -23.11 21.13
N LYS A 61 -7.58 -21.93 21.27
CA LYS A 61 -9.03 -21.77 21.09
C LYS A 61 -9.36 -21.90 19.62
N ILE A 62 -10.35 -22.74 19.30
CA ILE A 62 -10.82 -22.93 17.93
C ILE A 62 -11.71 -21.77 17.52
N ILE A 63 -11.50 -21.32 16.30
CA ILE A 63 -12.32 -20.32 15.61
C ILE A 63 -13.11 -21.07 14.55
N THR A 64 -14.41 -21.00 14.67
CA THR A 64 -15.40 -21.61 13.79
C THR A 64 -16.44 -20.56 13.40
N GLU A 65 -17.62 -20.94 12.98
CA GLU A 65 -18.70 -20.02 12.60
C GLU A 65 -18.35 -19.10 11.43
N PHE A 66 -17.61 -19.66 10.47
CA PHE A 66 -17.37 -19.01 9.20
C PHE A 66 -18.67 -18.91 8.40
N VAL A 67 -18.76 -17.91 7.53
CA VAL A 67 -19.87 -17.70 6.61
C VAL A 67 -19.37 -17.44 5.20
N GLN A 68 -20.17 -17.71 4.21
CA GLN A 68 -19.87 -17.34 2.83
C GLN A 68 -19.86 -15.82 2.67
N HIS A 69 -18.87 -15.31 1.95
CA HIS A 69 -18.88 -13.97 1.40
C HIS A 69 -19.41 -14.01 -0.04
N GLU A 70 -18.93 -14.94 -0.84
CA GLU A 70 -19.34 -15.24 -2.20
C GLU A 70 -19.53 -16.75 -2.38
N PRO A 71 -20.45 -17.24 -3.20
CA PRO A 71 -21.45 -16.49 -3.99
C PRO A 71 -22.69 -16.06 -3.19
N PHE A 72 -22.90 -16.60 -1.96
CA PHE A 72 -24.13 -16.35 -1.19
C PHE A 72 -23.81 -15.55 0.08
N ASN A 73 -24.37 -14.36 0.16
CA ASN A 73 -24.09 -13.40 1.22
C ASN A 73 -24.47 -13.91 2.62
N LEU A 74 -23.47 -14.13 3.48
CA LEU A 74 -23.59 -14.54 4.89
C LEU A 74 -24.27 -15.91 5.11
N GLU A 75 -24.38 -16.75 4.10
CA GLU A 75 -24.92 -18.10 4.26
C GLU A 75 -23.90 -19.07 4.88
N ALA A 76 -24.34 -20.25 5.28
CA ALA A 76 -23.46 -21.29 5.79
C ALA A 76 -22.49 -21.77 4.71
N PRO A 77 -21.20 -21.97 5.03
CA PRO A 77 -20.23 -22.46 4.07
C PRO A 77 -20.50 -23.93 3.71
N THR A 78 -20.17 -24.31 2.46
CA THR A 78 -20.35 -25.70 1.99
C THR A 78 -19.28 -26.64 2.56
N VAL A 79 -18.19 -26.10 3.07
CA VAL A 79 -17.07 -26.84 3.68
C VAL A 79 -16.75 -26.31 5.08
N LYS A 80 -16.33 -27.22 5.94
CA LYS A 80 -15.93 -26.86 7.31
C LYS A 80 -14.55 -26.26 7.35
N ASN A 81 -14.38 -25.20 8.16
CA ASN A 81 -13.12 -24.51 8.38
C ASN A 81 -12.90 -24.32 9.89
N VAL A 82 -11.67 -24.48 10.33
CA VAL A 82 -11.25 -24.20 11.69
C VAL A 82 -9.96 -23.40 11.63
N ALA A 83 -9.89 -22.29 12.37
CA ALA A 83 -8.66 -21.57 12.58
C ALA A 83 -8.26 -21.57 14.06
N ARG A 84 -6.99 -21.36 14.32
CA ARG A 84 -6.41 -21.27 15.67
C ARG A 84 -5.35 -20.20 15.69
N VAL A 85 -5.15 -19.54 16.84
CA VAL A 85 -4.12 -18.52 17.03
C VAL A 85 -3.36 -18.77 18.32
N LEU A 86 -2.05 -18.85 18.20
CA LEU A 86 -1.09 -18.91 19.31
C LEU A 86 -0.10 -17.76 19.20
N TYR A 87 0.59 -17.46 20.30
CA TYR A 87 1.70 -16.50 20.28
C TYR A 87 2.73 -16.79 21.38
N ASP A 88 3.96 -16.35 21.13
CA ASP A 88 5.02 -16.28 22.14
C ASP A 88 5.56 -14.84 22.28
N ASP A 89 6.80 -14.65 22.67
CA ASP A 89 7.40 -13.32 22.79
C ASP A 89 7.80 -12.71 21.44
N ASN A 90 7.94 -13.49 20.37
CA ASN A 90 8.49 -13.05 19.10
C ASN A 90 7.52 -13.17 17.93
N TYR A 91 6.59 -14.13 17.99
CA TYR A 91 5.79 -14.54 16.85
C TYR A 91 4.32 -14.72 17.20
N LEU A 92 3.48 -14.46 16.21
CA LEU A 92 2.09 -14.88 16.14
C LEU A 92 2.04 -16.13 15.24
N TYR A 93 1.37 -17.18 15.69
CA TYR A 93 1.19 -18.44 14.97
C TYR A 93 -0.27 -18.62 14.63
N ILE A 94 -0.57 -18.93 13.37
CA ILE A 94 -1.91 -19.16 12.90
C ILE A 94 -1.97 -20.54 12.25
N ALA A 95 -2.99 -21.32 12.58
CA ALA A 95 -3.25 -22.58 11.91
C ALA A 95 -4.63 -22.56 11.27
N PHE A 96 -4.72 -23.13 10.08
CA PHE A 96 -5.96 -23.45 9.40
C PHE A 96 -6.09 -24.94 9.19
N ASP A 97 -7.28 -25.48 9.49
CA ASP A 97 -7.66 -26.87 9.22
C ASP A 97 -8.86 -26.81 8.26
N ASN A 98 -8.60 -27.12 7.00
CA ASN A 98 -9.48 -26.90 5.86
C ASN A 98 -10.04 -28.24 5.41
N PHE A 99 -11.23 -28.59 5.88
CA PHE A 99 -11.90 -29.81 5.47
C PHE A 99 -12.37 -29.74 4.02
N ASP A 100 -12.18 -30.82 3.29
CA ASP A 100 -12.65 -30.98 1.92
C ASP A 100 -13.30 -32.36 1.76
N PRO A 101 -14.52 -32.47 1.25
CA PRO A 101 -15.16 -33.74 1.02
C PRO A 101 -14.49 -34.57 -0.09
N ASN A 102 -13.66 -33.95 -0.93
CA ASN A 102 -12.93 -34.57 -2.03
C ASN A 102 -11.47 -34.08 -2.05
N PRO A 103 -10.62 -34.53 -1.11
CA PRO A 103 -9.26 -34.01 -0.97
C PRO A 103 -8.38 -34.16 -2.23
N GLU A 104 -8.69 -35.14 -3.08
CA GLU A 104 -8.00 -35.36 -4.36
C GLU A 104 -8.27 -34.27 -5.41
N ASN A 105 -9.30 -33.45 -5.19
CA ASN A 105 -9.69 -32.36 -6.10
C ASN A 105 -9.25 -30.97 -5.61
N ILE A 106 -8.49 -30.89 -4.51
CA ILE A 106 -7.95 -29.62 -4.01
C ILE A 106 -7.07 -29.00 -5.09
N MET A 107 -7.38 -27.77 -5.44
CA MET A 107 -6.65 -27.05 -6.48
C MET A 107 -5.39 -26.39 -5.90
N ALA A 108 -4.24 -26.99 -6.15
CA ALA A 108 -2.91 -26.52 -5.73
C ALA A 108 -2.11 -26.03 -6.94
N ARG A 109 -2.33 -24.78 -7.34
CA ARG A 109 -1.62 -24.22 -8.50
C ARG A 109 -0.50 -23.28 -8.06
N ARG A 110 0.71 -23.50 -8.57
CA ARG A 110 1.85 -22.61 -8.38
C ARG A 110 1.64 -21.31 -9.16
N SER A 111 1.88 -20.20 -8.50
CA SER A 111 1.90 -18.85 -9.08
C SER A 111 3.18 -18.13 -8.67
N ARG A 112 3.33 -16.88 -9.08
CA ARG A 112 4.33 -16.00 -8.47
C ARG A 112 3.84 -15.53 -7.10
N ARG A 113 4.76 -15.30 -6.17
CA ARG A 113 4.45 -14.61 -4.92
C ARG A 113 3.80 -13.26 -5.22
N ASP A 114 2.83 -12.87 -4.41
CA ASP A 114 2.10 -11.59 -4.46
C ASP A 114 1.31 -11.33 -5.75
N ASP A 115 1.08 -12.35 -6.57
CA ASP A 115 0.35 -12.25 -7.84
C ASP A 115 -1.05 -12.86 -7.72
N TRP A 116 -1.97 -12.05 -7.21
CA TRP A 116 -3.38 -12.47 -7.04
C TRP A 116 -4.05 -12.82 -8.36
N GLU A 117 -3.85 -11.98 -9.39
CA GLU A 117 -4.59 -12.10 -10.64
C GLU A 117 -4.09 -13.24 -11.53
N ALA A 118 -2.78 -13.49 -11.55
CA ALA A 118 -2.17 -14.49 -12.43
C ALA A 118 -2.25 -15.92 -11.90
N GLY A 119 -2.84 -16.17 -10.73
CA GLY A 119 -3.05 -17.55 -10.32
C GLY A 119 -3.17 -17.84 -8.84
N PHE A 120 -2.95 -16.88 -7.94
CA PHE A 120 -3.06 -17.15 -6.52
C PHE A 120 -4.53 -17.39 -6.11
N GLY A 121 -5.39 -16.37 -6.20
CA GLY A 121 -6.75 -16.40 -5.67
C GLY A 121 -7.78 -17.00 -6.61
N ASN A 122 -7.64 -16.79 -7.91
CA ASN A 122 -8.66 -17.19 -8.89
C ASN A 122 -8.53 -18.62 -9.40
N ASN A 123 -7.41 -19.29 -9.14
CA ASN A 123 -7.09 -20.58 -9.73
C ASN A 123 -6.55 -21.62 -8.72
N SER A 124 -6.69 -21.40 -7.44
CA SER A 124 -6.19 -22.28 -6.38
C SER A 124 -7.05 -22.19 -5.14
N ASP A 125 -7.07 -23.23 -4.33
CA ASP A 125 -7.51 -23.14 -2.94
C ASP A 125 -6.51 -22.31 -2.15
N TRP A 126 -6.99 -21.47 -1.22
CA TRP A 126 -6.15 -20.60 -0.41
C TRP A 126 -6.76 -20.31 0.95
N VAL A 127 -5.93 -19.93 1.91
CA VAL A 127 -6.34 -19.35 3.19
C VAL A 127 -5.66 -18.01 3.41
N GLY A 128 -6.26 -17.15 4.21
CA GLY A 128 -5.68 -15.85 4.53
C GLY A 128 -6.09 -15.34 5.90
N ILE A 129 -5.20 -14.51 6.48
CA ILE A 129 -5.47 -13.76 7.70
C ILE A 129 -5.25 -12.28 7.47
N GLY A 130 -6.30 -11.49 7.76
CA GLY A 130 -6.20 -10.04 7.86
C GLY A 130 -5.95 -9.64 9.31
N ILE A 131 -5.03 -8.71 9.55
CA ILE A 131 -4.68 -8.20 10.87
C ILE A 131 -4.68 -6.67 10.85
N ASP A 132 -5.46 -6.04 11.72
CA ASP A 132 -5.35 -4.64 12.10
C ASP A 132 -4.73 -4.54 13.50
N SER A 133 -3.42 -4.50 13.54
CA SER A 133 -2.65 -4.45 14.79
C SER A 133 -2.72 -3.09 15.51
N ARG A 134 -3.21 -2.06 14.82
CA ARG A 134 -3.46 -0.73 15.42
C ARG A 134 -4.87 -0.58 15.97
N ASN A 135 -5.77 -1.51 15.61
CA ASN A 135 -7.19 -1.44 15.90
C ASN A 135 -7.80 -0.09 15.49
N ASP A 136 -7.49 0.33 14.24
CA ASP A 136 -7.88 1.66 13.76
C ASP A 136 -8.98 1.61 12.68
N ASP A 137 -9.45 0.42 12.34
CA ASP A 137 -10.47 0.16 11.31
C ASP A 137 -10.12 0.72 9.90
N LYS A 138 -8.85 1.08 9.67
CA LYS A 138 -8.42 1.77 8.44
C LYS A 138 -7.23 1.16 7.76
N SER A 139 -6.33 0.60 8.54
CA SER A 139 -5.08 0.02 8.05
C SER A 139 -4.90 -1.37 8.61
N GLY A 140 -4.23 -2.21 7.86
CA GLY A 140 -3.96 -3.57 8.27
C GLY A 140 -2.98 -4.25 7.36
N TYR A 141 -2.80 -5.52 7.61
CA TYR A 141 -1.98 -6.40 6.81
C TYR A 141 -2.80 -7.63 6.44
N TRP A 142 -2.55 -8.17 5.27
CA TRP A 142 -3.16 -9.42 4.86
C TRP A 142 -2.09 -10.38 4.40
N PHE A 143 -2.10 -11.59 4.96
CA PHE A 143 -1.20 -12.67 4.66
C PHE A 143 -2.02 -13.84 4.16
N ALA A 144 -1.65 -14.42 3.04
CA ALA A 144 -2.36 -15.56 2.48
C ALA A 144 -1.39 -16.61 1.95
N VAL A 145 -1.83 -17.87 1.98
CA VAL A 145 -1.11 -19.02 1.47
C VAL A 145 -2.07 -19.85 0.63
N ASN A 146 -1.67 -20.20 -0.57
CA ASN A 146 -2.47 -21.13 -1.38
C ASN A 146 -2.07 -22.59 -1.13
N ALA A 147 -2.86 -23.53 -1.60
CA ALA A 147 -2.59 -24.95 -1.41
C ALA A 147 -1.29 -25.45 -2.07
N ALA A 148 -0.63 -24.65 -2.91
CA ALA A 148 0.70 -24.93 -3.47
C ALA A 148 1.84 -24.20 -2.73
N GLU A 149 1.62 -23.77 -1.49
CA GLU A 149 2.58 -23.05 -0.62
C GLU A 149 3.03 -21.68 -1.16
N VAL A 150 2.30 -21.10 -2.09
CA VAL A 150 2.62 -19.76 -2.57
C VAL A 150 2.13 -18.74 -1.55
N GLN A 151 3.02 -17.88 -1.11
CA GLN A 151 2.71 -16.79 -0.17
C GLN A 151 2.25 -15.53 -0.91
N LEU A 152 1.40 -14.76 -0.25
CA LEU A 152 1.02 -13.43 -0.64
C LEU A 152 0.90 -12.56 0.61
N ASP A 153 1.53 -11.39 0.59
CA ASP A 153 1.43 -10.40 1.66
C ASP A 153 1.12 -9.01 1.10
N VAL A 154 0.25 -8.30 1.79
CA VAL A 154 -0.27 -7.00 1.34
C VAL A 154 -0.44 -6.09 2.53
N ALA A 155 0.03 -4.85 2.43
CA ALA A 155 -0.37 -3.80 3.35
C ALA A 155 -1.69 -3.16 2.89
N ILE A 156 -2.63 -3.00 3.82
CA ILE A 156 -3.95 -2.42 3.56
C ILE A 156 -4.01 -1.00 4.12
N SER A 157 -4.52 -0.07 3.34
CA SER A 157 -4.74 1.32 3.74
C SER A 157 -6.10 1.83 3.27
N GLY A 158 -6.64 2.83 3.94
CA GLY A 158 -7.92 3.45 3.55
C GLY A 158 -9.08 2.45 3.55
N SER A 159 -9.10 1.54 4.51
CA SER A 159 -10.12 0.51 4.71
C SER A 159 -10.16 -0.58 3.62
N GLY A 160 -9.15 -0.67 2.74
CA GLY A 160 -9.10 -1.71 1.71
C GLY A 160 -10.07 -1.53 0.55
N GLY A 161 -10.45 -0.30 0.22
CA GLY A 161 -11.19 -0.01 -1.03
C GLY A 161 -10.27 -0.04 -2.26
N HIS A 162 -10.82 0.12 -3.47
CA HIS A 162 -10.04 0.16 -4.72
C HIS A 162 -8.82 1.09 -4.60
N GLY A 163 -7.61 0.53 -4.68
CA GLY A 163 -6.33 1.21 -4.52
C GLY A 163 -5.81 1.28 -3.08
N GLY A 164 -6.46 0.60 -2.13
CA GLY A 164 -6.01 0.50 -0.74
C GLY A 164 -5.06 -0.66 -0.45
N PHE A 165 -4.84 -1.55 -1.42
CA PHE A 165 -3.91 -2.67 -1.31
C PHE A 165 -2.55 -2.29 -1.86
N ASP A 166 -1.50 -2.55 -1.09
CA ASP A 166 -0.12 -2.33 -1.47
C ASP A 166 0.62 -3.67 -1.55
N ASN A 167 0.61 -4.27 -2.74
CA ASN A 167 1.28 -5.54 -3.03
C ASN A 167 2.81 -5.39 -3.17
N SER A 168 3.32 -4.15 -3.08
CA SER A 168 4.76 -3.90 -3.07
C SER A 168 5.37 -3.93 -1.67
N TRP A 169 4.51 -4.00 -0.63
CA TRP A 169 4.95 -4.25 0.72
C TRP A 169 5.27 -5.74 0.88
N ASN A 170 6.45 -6.05 1.38
CA ASN A 170 6.92 -7.40 1.58
C ASN A 170 7.37 -7.60 3.02
N ALA A 171 6.92 -8.69 3.63
CA ALA A 171 7.35 -9.15 4.93
C ALA A 171 8.16 -10.45 4.82
N VAL A 172 8.98 -10.70 5.80
CA VAL A 172 9.64 -12.01 5.98
C VAL A 172 8.86 -12.79 7.02
N TRP A 173 8.24 -13.88 6.58
CA TRP A 173 7.41 -14.75 7.40
C TRP A 173 7.42 -16.17 6.85
N ASP A 174 6.98 -17.14 7.64
CA ASP A 174 7.05 -18.55 7.29
C ASP A 174 5.65 -19.17 7.20
N SER A 175 5.50 -20.14 6.32
CA SER A 175 4.28 -20.94 6.20
C SER A 175 4.61 -22.30 5.62
N GLU A 176 3.82 -23.31 6.02
CA GLU A 176 3.89 -24.66 5.48
C GLU A 176 2.48 -25.21 5.28
N VAL A 177 2.32 -26.08 4.28
CA VAL A 177 1.07 -26.72 3.88
C VAL A 177 1.22 -28.23 3.91
N LEU A 178 0.23 -28.92 4.50
CA LEU A 178 0.18 -30.37 4.51
C LEU A 178 -1.18 -30.87 4.02
N PHE A 179 -1.19 -31.80 3.08
CA PHE A 179 -2.38 -32.51 2.63
C PHE A 179 -2.62 -33.74 3.49
N ASN A 180 -3.89 -34.00 3.80
CA ASN A 180 -4.31 -35.18 4.56
C ASN A 180 -5.62 -35.77 4.03
N ASP A 181 -6.05 -36.88 4.58
CA ASP A 181 -7.27 -37.60 4.13
C ASP A 181 -8.58 -36.81 4.30
N ASN A 182 -8.56 -35.72 5.09
CA ASN A 182 -9.73 -34.89 5.36
C ASN A 182 -9.70 -33.53 4.65
N GLY A 183 -8.61 -33.22 3.93
CA GLY A 183 -8.40 -31.91 3.30
C GLY A 183 -6.94 -31.46 3.34
N TRP A 184 -6.70 -30.29 3.87
CA TRP A 184 -5.36 -29.73 3.98
C TRP A 184 -5.25 -28.75 5.18
N THR A 185 -4.05 -28.67 5.72
CA THR A 185 -3.71 -27.82 6.86
C THR A 185 -2.66 -26.80 6.46
N VAL A 186 -2.64 -25.68 7.16
CA VAL A 186 -1.64 -24.62 6.98
C VAL A 186 -1.20 -24.12 8.33
N GLU A 187 0.09 -23.96 8.50
CA GLU A 187 0.70 -23.21 9.58
C GLU A 187 1.35 -21.94 9.05
N ILE A 188 1.15 -20.83 9.75
CA ILE A 188 1.72 -19.54 9.45
C ILE A 188 2.40 -18.99 10.69
N ARG A 189 3.64 -18.47 10.54
CA ARG A 189 4.42 -17.82 11.60
C ARG A 189 4.75 -16.40 11.21
N LEU A 190 4.20 -15.42 11.92
CA LEU A 190 4.35 -13.99 11.67
C LEU A 190 5.18 -13.35 12.79
N PRO A 191 6.36 -12.77 12.52
CA PRO A 191 7.14 -12.09 13.54
C PRO A 191 6.49 -10.76 13.96
N PHE A 192 6.45 -10.46 15.26
CA PHE A 192 5.83 -9.22 15.75
C PHE A 192 6.46 -7.95 15.22
N ASN A 193 7.71 -7.99 14.79
CA ASN A 193 8.42 -6.82 14.27
C ASN A 193 7.91 -6.30 12.92
N ILE A 194 7.07 -7.07 12.21
CA ILE A 194 6.43 -6.61 10.96
C ILE A 194 5.19 -5.76 11.24
N PHE A 195 4.64 -5.82 12.45
CA PHE A 195 3.43 -5.10 12.83
C PHE A 195 3.74 -3.79 13.53
N GLU A 196 2.85 -2.82 13.33
CA GLU A 196 2.80 -1.60 14.11
C GLU A 196 1.64 -1.71 15.10
N TYR A 197 1.93 -1.73 16.41
CA TYR A 197 0.93 -1.87 17.46
C TYR A 197 1.16 -0.94 18.64
N SER A 198 0.15 -0.84 19.49
CA SER A 198 0.14 0.02 20.67
C SER A 198 1.21 -0.42 21.69
N SER A 199 1.73 0.52 22.47
CA SER A 199 2.61 0.24 23.61
C SER A 199 1.88 -0.32 24.84
N SER A 200 0.57 -0.57 24.75
CA SER A 200 -0.21 -1.19 25.82
C SER A 200 0.32 -2.60 26.14
N LYS A 201 0.27 -3.00 27.41
CA LYS A 201 0.61 -4.37 27.81
C LYS A 201 -0.40 -5.40 27.30
N VAL A 202 -1.66 -5.02 27.19
CA VAL A 202 -2.75 -5.82 26.64
C VAL A 202 -3.06 -5.26 25.26
N GLN A 203 -3.02 -6.12 24.26
CA GLN A 203 -3.32 -5.79 22.88
C GLN A 203 -4.74 -6.26 22.53
N GLU A 204 -5.43 -5.45 21.76
CA GLU A 204 -6.67 -5.81 21.11
C GLU A 204 -6.53 -5.42 19.63
N TRP A 205 -6.55 -6.41 18.75
CA TRP A 205 -6.33 -6.24 17.32
C TRP A 205 -7.60 -6.57 16.53
N GLY A 206 -7.73 -6.00 15.35
CA GLY A 206 -8.71 -6.50 14.38
C GLY A 206 -8.17 -7.75 13.68
N ALA A 207 -9.03 -8.76 13.44
CA ALA A 207 -8.64 -9.95 12.69
C ALA A 207 -9.77 -10.47 11.79
N SER A 208 -9.38 -11.03 10.65
CA SER A 208 -10.27 -11.74 9.73
C SER A 208 -9.58 -12.97 9.20
N PHE A 209 -10.26 -14.13 9.28
CA PHE A 209 -9.79 -15.40 8.74
C PHE A 209 -10.60 -15.71 7.49
N GLN A 210 -9.93 -16.14 6.43
CA GLN A 210 -10.55 -16.30 5.12
C GLN A 210 -10.10 -17.60 4.46
N ARG A 211 -10.97 -18.18 3.64
CA ARG A 211 -10.67 -19.31 2.76
C ARG A 211 -11.30 -19.09 1.40
N GLY A 212 -10.54 -19.32 0.35
CA GLY A 212 -11.08 -19.53 -0.99
C GLY A 212 -11.19 -21.01 -1.28
N TYR A 213 -12.38 -21.47 -1.61
CA TYR A 213 -12.67 -22.85 -2.01
C TYR A 213 -12.92 -22.89 -3.51
N TYR A 214 -11.92 -23.33 -4.26
CA TYR A 214 -11.90 -23.23 -5.72
C TYR A 214 -13.03 -23.99 -6.40
N ASN A 215 -13.31 -25.22 -5.97
CA ASN A 215 -14.26 -26.09 -6.62
C ASN A 215 -15.68 -25.52 -6.70
N ASN A 216 -16.09 -24.73 -5.69
CA ASN A 216 -17.39 -24.08 -5.65
C ASN A 216 -17.33 -22.58 -5.96
N GLN A 217 -16.14 -22.03 -6.25
CA GLN A 217 -15.90 -20.58 -6.35
C GLN A 217 -16.44 -19.83 -5.12
N GLU A 218 -16.17 -20.40 -3.95
CA GLU A 218 -16.69 -19.94 -2.67
C GLU A 218 -15.61 -19.20 -1.91
N GLU A 219 -15.93 -17.99 -1.45
CA GLU A 219 -15.10 -17.21 -0.52
C GLU A 219 -15.75 -17.20 0.84
N ILE A 220 -15.04 -17.64 1.86
CA ILE A 220 -15.53 -17.92 3.21
C ILE A 220 -14.78 -17.06 4.20
N HIS A 221 -15.50 -16.33 5.05
CA HIS A 221 -14.91 -15.35 5.99
C HIS A 221 -15.33 -15.59 7.44
N TRP A 222 -14.42 -15.23 8.35
CA TRP A 222 -14.69 -15.01 9.76
C TRP A 222 -14.04 -13.67 10.20
N PRO A 223 -14.77 -12.73 10.81
CA PRO A 223 -16.23 -12.67 10.80
C PRO A 223 -16.74 -12.47 9.37
N GLY A 224 -18.03 -12.72 9.15
CA GLY A 224 -18.62 -12.45 7.84
C GLY A 224 -18.61 -10.96 7.53
N ARG A 225 -18.56 -10.65 6.25
CA ARG A 225 -18.71 -9.30 5.72
C ARG A 225 -19.80 -9.31 4.66
N ALA A 226 -20.83 -8.48 4.85
CA ALA A 226 -21.94 -8.42 3.91
C ALA A 226 -21.46 -7.93 2.53
N LEU A 227 -22.07 -8.48 1.45
CA LEU A 227 -21.83 -8.00 0.09
C LEU A 227 -22.24 -6.53 -0.05
N GLY A 228 -21.47 -5.77 -0.80
CA GLY A 228 -21.77 -4.37 -1.09
C GLY A 228 -21.29 -3.36 -0.05
N VAL A 229 -20.88 -3.78 1.15
CA VAL A 229 -20.25 -2.86 2.11
C VAL A 229 -18.82 -2.52 1.69
N ARG A 230 -18.41 -1.28 1.95
CA ARG A 230 -17.09 -0.79 1.58
C ARG A 230 -16.08 -1.06 2.68
N GLY A 231 -14.87 -1.38 2.21
CA GLY A 231 -13.74 -1.65 3.08
C GLY A 231 -13.71 -3.10 3.52
N ILE A 232 -12.56 -3.49 4.03
CA ILE A 232 -12.34 -4.82 4.58
C ILE A 232 -12.02 -4.70 6.06
N VAL A 233 -11.07 -3.84 6.40
CA VAL A 233 -10.57 -3.67 7.78
C VAL A 233 -11.66 -3.24 8.78
N PRO A 234 -12.62 -2.33 8.44
CA PRO A 234 -13.70 -1.98 9.36
C PRO A 234 -14.61 -3.14 9.79
N HIS A 235 -14.58 -4.26 9.03
CA HIS A 235 -15.41 -5.44 9.26
C HIS A 235 -14.64 -6.61 9.88
N TYR A 236 -13.42 -6.39 10.33
CA TYR A 236 -12.66 -7.38 11.09
C TYR A 236 -13.31 -7.62 12.46
N GLY A 237 -13.25 -8.86 12.93
CA GLY A 237 -13.56 -9.20 14.31
C GLY A 237 -12.43 -8.79 15.24
N VAL A 238 -12.58 -9.08 16.51
CA VAL A 238 -11.61 -8.71 17.54
C VAL A 238 -10.73 -9.90 17.88
N LEU A 239 -9.41 -9.74 17.84
CA LEU A 239 -8.42 -10.69 18.33
C LEU A 239 -7.93 -10.22 19.71
N GLN A 240 -8.24 -10.98 20.74
CA GLN A 240 -7.87 -10.73 22.14
C GLN A 240 -6.90 -11.78 22.66
N GLY A 241 -6.38 -11.56 23.86
CA GLY A 241 -5.51 -12.50 24.57
C GLY A 241 -4.02 -12.28 24.34
N ILE A 242 -3.63 -11.34 23.49
CA ILE A 242 -2.21 -10.99 23.27
C ILE A 242 -1.78 -10.03 24.40
N GLU A 243 -0.84 -10.48 25.25
CA GLU A 243 -0.37 -9.72 26.37
C GLU A 243 1.16 -9.79 26.52
N GLY A 244 1.77 -8.67 26.95
CA GLY A 244 3.17 -8.63 27.33
C GLY A 244 4.16 -8.94 26.20
N ILE A 245 3.78 -8.71 24.95
CA ILE A 245 4.70 -8.84 23.81
C ILE A 245 5.75 -7.73 23.84
N PRO A 246 7.00 -8.00 23.39
CA PRO A 246 8.07 -7.02 23.36
C PRO A 246 7.70 -5.82 22.51
N GLN A 247 8.07 -4.64 22.96
CA GLN A 247 7.93 -3.44 22.12
C GLN A 247 8.86 -3.57 20.89
N PRO A 248 8.42 -3.11 19.70
CA PRO A 248 9.28 -3.08 18.52
C PRO A 248 10.61 -2.37 18.82
N LYS A 249 11.69 -2.85 18.25
CA LYS A 249 13.01 -2.19 18.38
C LYS A 249 12.90 -0.74 17.92
N ASN A 250 13.32 0.18 18.77
CA ASN A 250 13.18 1.61 18.48
C ASN A 250 14.04 2.08 17.32
N ILE A 251 15.17 1.39 17.05
CA ILE A 251 16.09 1.79 15.97
C ILE A 251 16.70 0.56 15.27
N GLU A 252 16.79 0.63 13.97
CA GLU A 252 17.41 -0.35 13.09
C GLU A 252 18.36 0.36 12.13
N PHE A 253 19.56 -0.20 11.96
CA PHE A 253 20.55 0.24 10.99
C PHE A 253 20.81 -0.86 9.97
N VAL A 254 20.70 -0.52 8.70
CA VAL A 254 20.95 -1.45 7.58
C VAL A 254 22.03 -0.84 6.69
N PRO A 255 23.33 -1.06 7.00
CA PRO A 255 24.41 -0.67 6.11
C PRO A 255 24.48 -1.61 4.92
N TYR A 256 24.87 -1.11 3.76
CA TYR A 256 25.09 -1.91 2.56
C TYR A 256 26.31 -1.42 1.79
N LEU A 257 26.94 -2.37 1.11
CA LEU A 257 28.08 -2.17 0.22
C LEU A 257 27.78 -2.82 -1.12
N LEU A 258 27.84 -2.07 -2.19
CA LEU A 258 27.81 -2.58 -3.54
C LEU A 258 29.21 -2.54 -4.15
N SER A 259 29.65 -3.63 -4.76
CA SER A 259 30.85 -3.68 -5.58
C SER A 259 30.54 -4.44 -6.87
N GLY A 260 30.85 -3.84 -8.01
CA GLY A 260 30.55 -4.41 -9.32
C GLY A 260 31.48 -3.89 -10.40
N GLN A 261 31.34 -4.45 -11.59
CA GLN A 261 32.02 -4.01 -12.80
C GLN A 261 31.02 -3.94 -13.95
N THR A 262 31.06 -2.84 -14.69
CA THR A 262 30.33 -2.70 -15.96
C THR A 262 31.32 -2.81 -17.11
N ASN A 263 31.07 -3.75 -18.02
CA ASN A 263 31.87 -3.92 -19.24
C ASN A 263 31.06 -3.35 -20.42
N SER A 264 31.34 -2.11 -20.77
CA SER A 264 30.86 -1.53 -22.04
C SER A 264 32.05 -1.36 -22.99
N ASN A 265 32.46 -0.17 -23.34
CA ASN A 265 33.67 0.11 -24.12
C ASN A 265 34.92 0.19 -23.26
N GLU A 266 34.77 0.51 -21.98
CA GLU A 266 35.79 0.48 -20.92
C GLU A 266 35.24 -0.23 -19.69
N THR A 267 36.12 -0.91 -18.92
CA THR A 267 35.72 -1.57 -17.68
C THR A 267 35.65 -0.54 -16.55
N GLU A 268 34.46 -0.20 -16.13
CA GLU A 268 34.25 0.67 -14.97
C GLU A 268 33.98 -0.16 -13.72
N LYS A 269 34.66 0.21 -12.63
CA LYS A 269 34.42 -0.37 -11.30
C LYS A 269 33.40 0.48 -10.56
N ILE A 270 32.30 -0.15 -10.16
CA ILE A 270 31.29 0.47 -9.32
C ILE A 270 31.57 0.09 -7.88
N GLN A 271 31.71 1.07 -7.01
CA GLN A 271 31.76 0.87 -5.55
C GLN A 271 30.84 1.90 -4.91
N ASN A 272 29.86 1.41 -4.17
CA ASN A 272 28.90 2.27 -3.49
C ASN A 272 28.69 1.79 -2.06
N VAL A 273 28.61 2.72 -1.11
CA VAL A 273 28.36 2.48 0.31
C VAL A 273 27.21 3.35 0.73
N GLY A 274 26.23 2.75 1.38
CA GLY A 274 25.08 3.47 1.89
C GLY A 274 24.55 2.87 3.19
N MET A 275 23.52 3.48 3.74
CA MET A 275 22.92 3.05 5.00
C MET A 275 21.47 3.51 5.08
N ASP A 276 20.59 2.59 5.45
CA ASP A 276 19.24 2.89 5.86
C ASP A 276 19.12 2.87 7.38
N VAL A 277 18.38 3.83 7.92
CA VAL A 277 18.07 3.93 9.35
C VAL A 277 16.58 4.00 9.52
N ARG A 278 16.03 3.08 10.31
CA ARG A 278 14.62 3.10 10.71
C ARG A 278 14.56 3.38 12.21
N TYR A 279 13.83 4.41 12.58
CA TYR A 279 13.67 4.81 13.97
C TYR A 279 12.20 4.96 14.34
N ASN A 280 11.70 4.05 15.17
CA ASN A 280 10.37 4.15 15.75
C ASN A 280 10.41 5.13 16.92
N LEU A 281 9.96 6.37 16.69
CA LEU A 281 9.85 7.41 17.72
C LEU A 281 8.90 6.98 18.85
N ASN A 282 7.82 6.31 18.47
CA ASN A 282 6.87 5.61 19.33
C ASN A 282 6.02 4.65 18.45
N SER A 283 5.06 3.96 19.05
CA SER A 283 4.17 3.00 18.34
C SER A 283 3.37 3.59 17.17
N SER A 284 3.26 4.91 17.08
CA SER A 284 2.44 5.59 16.06
C SER A 284 3.27 6.49 15.13
N ASN A 285 4.57 6.64 15.36
CA ASN A 285 5.40 7.58 14.63
C ASN A 285 6.76 6.96 14.29
N MET A 286 7.09 6.96 13.01
CA MET A 286 8.29 6.36 12.46
C MET A 286 9.07 7.37 11.61
N LEU A 287 10.38 7.39 11.80
CA LEU A 287 11.33 8.14 10.99
C LEU A 287 12.23 7.15 10.25
N ASN A 288 12.18 7.16 8.93
CA ASN A 288 13.10 6.46 8.06
C ASN A 288 14.07 7.44 7.43
N MET A 289 15.35 7.10 7.40
CA MET A 289 16.38 7.85 6.72
C MET A 289 17.17 6.91 5.81
N SER A 290 17.60 7.41 4.67
CA SER A 290 18.46 6.69 3.74
C SER A 290 19.58 7.61 3.29
N PHE A 291 20.81 7.14 3.37
CA PHE A 291 22.03 7.86 2.99
C PHE A 291 22.68 7.12 1.84
N ASN A 292 22.90 7.85 0.74
CA ASN A 292 23.46 7.34 -0.49
C ASN A 292 22.80 6.00 -0.93
N PRO A 293 21.46 5.97 -1.07
CA PRO A 293 20.74 4.74 -1.37
C PRO A 293 21.23 4.14 -2.69
N ASP A 294 21.52 2.85 -2.64
CA ASP A 294 21.88 2.09 -3.82
C ASP A 294 20.68 1.32 -4.37
N PHE A 295 20.56 1.34 -5.68
CA PHE A 295 19.47 0.67 -6.40
C PHE A 295 19.91 -0.65 -7.03
N GLY A 296 21.15 -1.07 -6.85
CA GLY A 296 21.68 -2.36 -7.33
C GLY A 296 20.99 -3.60 -6.73
N GLN A 297 20.31 -3.44 -5.58
CA GLN A 297 19.50 -4.50 -4.97
C GLN A 297 18.09 -4.59 -5.54
N VAL A 298 17.68 -3.61 -6.33
CA VAL A 298 16.33 -3.55 -6.89
C VAL A 298 16.35 -4.29 -8.22
N GLU A 299 15.35 -5.15 -8.44
CA GLU A 299 15.16 -5.78 -9.74
C GLU A 299 15.18 -4.73 -10.86
N ALA A 300 15.90 -5.01 -11.93
CA ALA A 300 15.92 -4.16 -13.10
C ALA A 300 14.50 -3.89 -13.62
N ASP A 301 14.24 -2.66 -14.04
CA ASP A 301 12.96 -2.34 -14.66
C ASP A 301 12.79 -3.19 -15.94
N PRO A 302 11.56 -3.67 -16.21
CA PRO A 302 11.32 -4.43 -17.42
C PRO A 302 11.65 -3.58 -18.65
N SER A 303 12.34 -4.17 -19.62
CA SER A 303 12.58 -3.52 -20.91
C SER A 303 11.26 -3.33 -21.63
N VAL A 304 10.76 -2.11 -21.67
CA VAL A 304 9.50 -1.75 -22.33
C VAL A 304 9.79 -0.94 -23.58
N LEU A 305 9.41 -1.48 -24.75
CA LEU A 305 9.40 -0.70 -25.97
C LEU A 305 8.20 0.24 -25.97
N ASN A 306 8.43 1.50 -25.58
CA ASN A 306 7.37 2.51 -25.59
C ASN A 306 7.20 3.13 -26.98
N LEU A 307 6.16 2.72 -27.69
CA LEU A 307 5.76 3.28 -28.99
C LEU A 307 4.73 4.42 -28.87
N SER A 308 4.37 4.81 -27.66
CA SER A 308 3.40 5.89 -27.40
C SER A 308 4.10 7.23 -27.20
N ALA A 309 3.35 8.33 -27.36
CA ALA A 309 3.81 9.68 -27.03
C ALA A 309 3.86 9.98 -25.53
N PHE A 310 3.44 9.02 -24.68
CA PHE A 310 3.36 9.18 -23.24
C PHE A 310 4.53 8.49 -22.55
N GLU A 311 5.04 9.10 -21.49
CA GLU A 311 6.07 8.52 -20.64
C GLU A 311 5.55 7.21 -19.99
N THR A 312 6.37 6.16 -19.99
CA THR A 312 6.02 4.90 -19.30
C THR A 312 6.14 5.09 -17.79
N ARG A 313 5.07 4.79 -17.06
CA ARG A 313 5.07 4.80 -15.60
C ARG A 313 5.56 3.45 -15.09
N LEU A 314 6.70 3.45 -14.43
CA LEU A 314 7.25 2.28 -13.76
C LEU A 314 6.86 2.30 -12.27
N SER A 315 6.60 1.13 -11.70
CA SER A 315 6.35 0.98 -10.27
C SER A 315 7.60 1.30 -9.45
N GLU A 316 7.43 1.88 -8.27
CA GLU A 316 8.53 2.09 -7.33
C GLU A 316 8.95 0.75 -6.73
N LYS A 317 10.25 0.49 -6.67
CA LYS A 317 10.82 -0.74 -6.13
C LYS A 317 11.81 -0.46 -4.98
N ARG A 318 12.22 0.80 -4.79
CA ARG A 318 13.18 1.18 -3.76
C ARG A 318 12.54 1.13 -2.37
N PRO A 319 13.04 0.30 -1.42
CA PRO A 319 12.37 0.05 -0.14
C PRO A 319 12.01 1.31 0.65
N PHE A 320 12.92 2.31 0.66
CA PHE A 320 12.66 3.58 1.32
C PHE A 320 11.40 4.29 0.79
N PHE A 321 11.18 4.29 -0.52
CA PHE A 321 10.04 4.98 -1.14
C PHE A 321 8.77 4.14 -1.17
N VAL A 322 8.88 2.81 -1.20
CA VAL A 322 7.74 1.88 -1.21
C VAL A 322 6.99 1.94 0.11
N GLN A 323 7.69 1.87 1.23
CA GLN A 323 7.05 1.85 2.54
C GLN A 323 6.20 3.10 2.79
N GLY A 324 4.89 2.92 3.00
CA GLY A 324 3.94 4.00 3.23
C GLY A 324 3.64 4.88 2.01
N ALA A 325 4.03 4.46 0.79
CA ALA A 325 3.80 5.21 -0.46
C ALA A 325 2.32 5.54 -0.68
N ASN A 326 1.42 4.65 -0.27
CA ASN A 326 -0.03 4.82 -0.43
C ASN A 326 -0.56 6.10 0.24
N PHE A 327 0.05 6.53 1.35
CA PHE A 327 -0.35 7.77 2.01
C PHE A 327 -0.14 9.01 1.14
N PHE A 328 0.87 9.00 0.26
CA PHE A 328 1.18 10.11 -0.65
C PHE A 328 0.51 9.99 -2.03
N LYS A 329 -0.22 8.90 -2.30
CA LYS A 329 -0.97 8.76 -3.56
C LYS A 329 -2.09 9.80 -3.66
N SER A 330 -2.27 10.32 -4.86
CA SER A 330 -3.36 11.24 -5.19
C SER A 330 -3.93 10.92 -6.57
N ARG A 331 -5.16 11.32 -6.86
CA ARG A 331 -5.82 11.06 -8.15
C ARG A 331 -5.16 11.80 -9.32
N PHE A 332 -4.48 12.90 -9.05
CA PHE A 332 -3.70 13.65 -10.05
C PHE A 332 -2.22 13.25 -10.11
N ASN A 333 -1.83 12.16 -9.45
CA ASN A 333 -0.44 11.69 -9.40
C ASN A 333 0.57 12.81 -9.07
N LEU A 334 0.30 13.57 -8.02
CA LEU A 334 1.07 14.78 -7.65
C LEU A 334 2.48 14.46 -7.17
N PHE A 335 2.73 13.24 -6.76
CA PHE A 335 4.03 12.75 -6.35
C PHE A 335 4.32 11.39 -6.98
N ASN A 336 5.48 11.29 -7.61
CA ASN A 336 6.08 10.08 -8.13
C ASN A 336 7.53 10.02 -7.65
N SER A 337 7.82 9.12 -6.73
CA SER A 337 9.15 8.97 -6.12
C SER A 337 10.26 8.68 -7.15
N ARG A 338 9.91 8.08 -8.29
CA ARG A 338 10.82 7.86 -9.42
C ARG A 338 11.37 9.15 -10.03
N ARG A 339 10.80 10.32 -9.74
CA ARG A 339 11.38 11.62 -10.12
C ARG A 339 12.65 11.95 -9.33
N ILE A 340 12.77 11.40 -8.12
CA ILE A 340 13.95 11.55 -7.26
C ILE A 340 15.01 10.54 -7.72
N GLY A 341 16.17 11.01 -8.17
CA GLY A 341 17.24 10.16 -8.67
C GLY A 341 17.05 9.69 -10.11
N ARG A 342 16.15 10.30 -10.90
CA ARG A 342 16.00 9.99 -12.33
C ARG A 342 17.29 10.26 -13.12
N ALA A 343 17.37 9.77 -14.35
CA ALA A 343 18.46 10.09 -15.25
C ALA A 343 18.64 11.61 -15.40
N PRO A 344 19.88 12.14 -15.29
CA PRO A 344 20.15 13.58 -15.36
C PRO A 344 19.86 14.13 -16.74
N GLY A 345 19.32 15.33 -16.82
CA GLY A 345 18.94 15.95 -18.09
C GLY A 345 18.09 17.21 -17.94
N PHE A 346 18.23 17.94 -16.84
CA PHE A 346 17.56 19.24 -16.67
C PHE A 346 18.14 20.29 -17.62
N TYR A 347 19.46 20.36 -17.76
CA TYR A 347 20.14 21.22 -18.73
C TYR A 347 20.46 20.45 -19.99
N ALA A 348 20.21 21.08 -21.14
CA ALA A 348 20.61 20.61 -22.44
C ALA A 348 21.66 21.58 -23.04
N PRO A 349 22.70 21.09 -23.71
CA PRO A 349 23.68 21.96 -24.36
C PRO A 349 23.05 22.68 -25.58
N GLU A 350 23.44 23.93 -25.78
CA GLU A 350 23.00 24.71 -26.95
C GLU A 350 23.62 24.19 -28.29
N SER A 351 24.83 23.60 -28.18
CA SER A 351 25.57 23.01 -29.32
C SER A 351 26.38 21.80 -28.87
N GLY A 352 26.65 20.87 -29.78
CA GLY A 352 27.36 19.63 -29.48
C GLY A 352 26.43 18.50 -29.01
N SER A 353 27.04 17.39 -28.60
CA SER A 353 26.32 16.20 -28.10
C SER A 353 26.91 15.71 -26.81
N ILE A 354 26.06 15.19 -25.91
CA ILE A 354 26.50 14.50 -24.70
C ILE A 354 26.93 13.10 -25.12
N VAL A 355 28.20 12.79 -24.96
CA VAL A 355 28.80 11.49 -25.37
C VAL A 355 28.93 10.53 -24.19
N ASP A 356 28.87 11.05 -22.94
CA ASP A 356 28.90 10.26 -21.73
C ASP A 356 28.09 10.97 -20.63
N LYS A 357 27.27 10.20 -19.88
CA LYS A 357 26.47 10.72 -18.77
C LYS A 357 26.10 9.62 -17.80
N PRO A 358 25.90 9.94 -16.51
CA PRO A 358 25.36 9.02 -15.52
C PRO A 358 23.96 8.52 -15.89
N GLU A 359 23.66 7.26 -15.60
CA GLU A 359 22.33 6.66 -15.82
C GLU A 359 21.29 7.20 -14.83
N ALA A 360 21.72 7.60 -13.63
CA ALA A 360 20.86 8.12 -12.57
C ALA A 360 21.53 9.29 -11.86
N THR A 361 20.72 10.16 -11.24
CA THR A 361 21.18 11.23 -10.37
C THR A 361 21.41 10.68 -8.96
N THR A 362 22.57 10.92 -8.40
CA THR A 362 22.95 10.46 -7.05
C THR A 362 22.05 11.08 -5.98
N ILE A 363 21.38 10.26 -5.19
CA ILE A 363 20.65 10.70 -4.01
C ILE A 363 21.62 10.74 -2.83
N LEU A 364 21.93 11.94 -2.32
CA LEU A 364 22.82 12.11 -1.17
C LEU A 364 22.18 11.60 0.12
N GLY A 365 20.90 11.86 0.27
CA GLY A 365 20.14 11.39 1.40
C GLY A 365 18.66 11.70 1.29
N SER A 366 17.88 10.93 2.04
CA SER A 366 16.44 11.12 2.16
C SER A 366 15.97 10.82 3.57
N ALA A 367 14.93 11.52 4.00
CA ALA A 367 14.26 11.29 5.28
C ALA A 367 12.74 11.26 5.08
N LYS A 368 12.08 10.34 5.78
CA LYS A 368 10.62 10.18 5.75
C LYS A 368 10.11 10.02 7.18
N LEU A 369 9.29 10.98 7.61
CA LEU A 369 8.56 10.93 8.87
C LEU A 369 7.10 10.62 8.57
N MET A 370 6.57 9.59 9.19
CA MET A 370 5.15 9.24 9.10
C MET A 370 4.58 9.01 10.49
N GLY A 371 3.32 9.37 10.68
CA GLY A 371 2.69 9.16 11.96
C GLY A 371 1.20 9.46 12.02
N LYS A 372 0.62 9.10 13.20
CA LYS A 372 -0.76 9.37 13.56
C LYS A 372 -0.79 9.93 14.97
N SER A 373 -1.50 11.03 15.17
CA SER A 373 -1.73 11.61 16.50
C SER A 373 -2.89 10.90 17.22
N ALA A 374 -2.97 11.10 18.53
CA ALA A 374 -4.09 10.61 19.33
C ALA A 374 -5.46 11.17 18.88
N SER A 375 -5.49 12.35 18.22
CA SER A 375 -6.71 12.93 17.64
C SER A 375 -7.06 12.39 16.25
N GLY A 376 -6.38 11.34 15.79
CA GLY A 376 -6.61 10.72 14.49
C GLY A 376 -5.98 11.47 13.30
N LEU A 377 -5.27 12.60 13.51
CA LEU A 377 -4.53 13.27 12.44
C LEU A 377 -3.40 12.38 11.96
N ARG A 378 -3.40 12.02 10.69
CA ARG A 378 -2.31 11.32 10.00
C ARG A 378 -1.42 12.34 9.31
N TYR A 379 -0.11 12.12 9.32
CA TYR A 379 0.83 12.98 8.63
C TYR A 379 1.99 12.19 8.04
N GLY A 380 2.53 12.72 6.96
CA GLY A 380 3.71 12.18 6.31
C GLY A 380 4.51 13.31 5.68
N ILE A 381 5.83 13.27 5.85
CA ILE A 381 6.78 14.20 5.27
C ILE A 381 7.90 13.38 4.63
N ILE A 382 8.24 13.70 3.39
CA ILE A 382 9.43 13.18 2.70
C ILE A 382 10.29 14.38 2.32
N ASN A 383 11.57 14.31 2.60
CA ASN A 383 12.57 15.20 2.07
C ASN A 383 13.72 14.38 1.49
N ALA A 384 14.15 14.72 0.28
CA ALA A 384 15.29 14.08 -0.38
C ALA A 384 16.16 15.13 -1.07
N VAL A 385 17.46 14.89 -1.10
CA VAL A 385 18.43 15.75 -1.77
C VAL A 385 19.25 14.93 -2.75
N THR A 386 19.44 15.47 -3.96
CA THR A 386 20.26 14.88 -5.02
C THR A 386 21.47 15.76 -5.32
N ASN A 387 22.54 15.11 -5.75
CA ASN A 387 23.78 15.79 -6.11
C ASN A 387 23.69 16.48 -7.48
N GLU A 388 24.68 17.33 -7.76
CA GLU A 388 24.94 17.83 -9.12
C GLU A 388 25.50 16.70 -9.98
N GLU A 389 24.94 16.52 -11.20
CA GLU A 389 25.44 15.53 -12.14
C GLU A 389 25.95 16.18 -13.42
N TYR A 390 27.06 15.66 -13.91
CA TYR A 390 27.75 16.16 -15.06
C TYR A 390 27.87 15.07 -16.12
N GLY A 391 27.80 15.49 -17.38
CA GLY A 391 28.15 14.67 -18.54
C GLY A 391 29.36 15.22 -19.26
N LEU A 392 29.82 14.46 -20.23
CA LEU A 392 30.89 14.85 -21.14
C LEU A 392 30.28 15.39 -22.43
N LEU A 393 30.40 16.70 -22.65
CA LEU A 393 29.93 17.37 -23.86
C LEU A 393 31.04 17.38 -24.91
N GLU A 394 30.78 16.83 -26.07
CA GLU A 394 31.61 16.93 -27.27
C GLU A 394 31.04 18.03 -28.18
N TYR A 395 31.89 18.97 -28.55
CA TYR A 395 31.52 20.12 -29.40
C TYR A 395 32.67 20.47 -30.36
N GLU A 396 32.32 21.11 -31.46
CA GLU A 396 33.31 21.57 -32.46
C GLU A 396 33.74 23.01 -32.14
N GLU A 397 35.04 23.26 -32.12
CA GLU A 397 35.65 24.58 -31.99
C GLU A 397 36.86 24.67 -32.88
N ASP A 398 36.86 25.66 -33.77
CA ASP A 398 37.94 25.89 -34.78
C ASP A 398 38.23 24.67 -35.66
N GLY A 399 37.16 23.92 -36.06
CA GLY A 399 37.27 22.72 -36.86
C GLY A 399 37.79 21.48 -36.15
N ASN A 400 37.96 21.52 -34.82
CA ASN A 400 38.40 20.40 -34.00
C ASN A 400 37.33 19.99 -33.00
N LEU A 401 37.15 18.69 -32.79
CA LEU A 401 36.29 18.14 -31.74
C LEU A 401 36.98 18.30 -30.39
N LYS A 402 36.31 18.98 -29.49
CA LYS A 402 36.73 19.17 -28.08
C LYS A 402 35.72 18.57 -27.14
N LYS A 403 36.19 18.19 -25.93
CA LYS A 403 35.34 17.65 -24.87
C LYS A 403 35.45 18.52 -23.62
N LYS A 404 34.30 18.78 -22.96
CA LYS A 404 34.25 19.47 -21.69
C LYS A 404 33.20 18.90 -20.77
N LYS A 405 33.42 19.03 -19.43
CA LYS A 405 32.43 18.71 -18.41
C LYS A 405 31.25 19.69 -18.53
N PHE A 406 30.03 19.17 -18.59
CA PHE A 406 28.80 19.95 -18.73
C PHE A 406 27.83 19.56 -17.63
N LEU A 407 27.28 20.54 -16.89
CA LEU A 407 26.27 20.30 -15.85
C LEU A 407 24.96 19.85 -16.49
N LEU A 408 24.52 18.64 -16.19
CA LEU A 408 23.26 18.06 -16.67
C LEU A 408 22.13 18.24 -15.68
N GLU A 409 22.38 18.03 -14.39
CA GLU A 409 21.39 18.15 -13.33
C GLU A 409 21.98 18.97 -12.17
N PRO A 410 21.31 20.02 -11.70
CA PRO A 410 21.77 20.79 -10.55
C PRO A 410 21.45 20.09 -9.24
N PHE A 411 22.16 20.43 -8.16
CA PHE A 411 21.76 20.03 -6.82
C PHE A 411 20.28 20.38 -6.58
N THR A 412 19.51 19.38 -6.18
CA THR A 412 18.05 19.52 -6.09
C THR A 412 17.54 19.02 -4.73
N ASN A 413 16.66 19.81 -4.12
CA ASN A 413 15.90 19.42 -2.93
C ASN A 413 14.45 19.12 -3.32
N TYR A 414 13.95 17.98 -2.86
CA TYR A 414 12.58 17.50 -3.05
C TYR A 414 11.89 17.45 -1.69
N PHE A 415 10.76 18.10 -1.57
CA PHE A 415 9.92 18.08 -0.38
C PHE A 415 8.50 17.65 -0.71
N VAL A 416 7.95 16.74 0.08
CA VAL A 416 6.55 16.33 0.03
C VAL A 416 6.02 16.29 1.45
N GLY A 417 4.91 16.98 1.69
CA GLY A 417 4.20 16.93 2.96
C GLY A 417 2.72 16.62 2.74
N ARG A 418 2.16 15.71 3.54
CA ARG A 418 0.72 15.39 3.54
C ARG A 418 0.20 15.29 4.97
N VAL A 419 -0.98 15.84 5.18
CA VAL A 419 -1.78 15.65 6.39
C VAL A 419 -3.19 15.21 6.01
N GLU A 420 -3.79 14.38 6.81
CA GLU A 420 -5.15 13.89 6.62
C GLU A 420 -5.84 13.72 7.97
N LYS A 421 -7.08 14.18 8.09
CA LYS A 421 -7.84 14.10 9.33
C LYS A 421 -9.24 13.54 9.09
N PRO A 422 -9.71 12.57 9.90
CA PRO A 422 -11.13 12.22 9.98
C PRO A 422 -11.95 13.40 10.48
N ILE A 423 -13.17 13.62 9.93
CA ILE A 423 -13.98 14.81 10.27
C ILE A 423 -15.39 14.48 10.76
N ILE A 424 -16.20 13.79 10.01
CA ILE A 424 -17.61 13.52 10.36
C ILE A 424 -17.73 12.14 11.04
N ASN A 425 -17.05 11.18 10.49
CA ASN A 425 -16.95 9.81 10.98
C ASN A 425 -15.55 9.30 10.64
N GLU A 426 -15.20 8.09 11.11
CA GLU A 426 -13.87 7.52 10.93
C GLU A 426 -13.46 7.34 9.45
N LEU A 427 -14.44 7.17 8.54
CA LEU A 427 -14.23 6.93 7.12
C LEU A 427 -14.31 8.20 6.25
N SER A 428 -14.75 9.32 6.83
CA SER A 428 -14.79 10.63 6.15
C SER A 428 -13.54 11.42 6.49
N THR A 429 -12.77 11.79 5.49
CA THR A 429 -11.46 12.44 5.68
C THR A 429 -11.35 13.72 4.85
N VAL A 430 -10.57 14.67 5.36
CA VAL A 430 -10.04 15.80 4.59
C VAL A 430 -8.52 15.75 4.66
N GLY A 431 -7.88 15.87 3.50
CA GLY A 431 -6.43 15.83 3.34
C GLY A 431 -5.89 17.10 2.69
N PHE A 432 -4.68 17.48 3.09
CA PHE A 432 -3.89 18.51 2.43
C PHE A 432 -2.53 17.94 2.08
N MET A 433 -2.05 18.20 0.85
CA MET A 433 -0.73 17.78 0.39
C MET A 433 -0.03 18.96 -0.29
N ALA A 434 1.25 19.10 -0.03
CA ALA A 434 2.12 20.07 -0.70
C ALA A 434 3.39 19.38 -1.19
N THR A 435 3.84 19.77 -2.39
CA THR A 435 5.15 19.41 -2.92
C THR A 435 5.94 20.68 -3.23
N ASP A 436 7.24 20.68 -2.98
CA ASP A 436 8.15 21.79 -3.30
C ASP A 436 9.47 21.22 -3.84
N LEU A 437 9.85 21.62 -5.04
CA LEU A 437 11.09 21.24 -5.67
C LEU A 437 11.96 22.48 -5.91
N ARG A 438 13.21 22.42 -5.41
CA ARG A 438 14.16 23.52 -5.50
C ARG A 438 15.45 23.05 -6.14
N ARG A 439 15.82 23.68 -7.24
CA ARG A 439 17.10 23.47 -7.94
C ARG A 439 18.06 24.61 -7.61
N LYS A 440 19.29 24.28 -7.29
CA LYS A 440 20.34 25.28 -7.01
C LYS A 440 20.61 26.11 -8.29
N GLY A 441 20.63 27.42 -8.13
CA GLY A 441 20.85 28.35 -9.24
C GLY A 441 19.58 28.69 -10.04
N GLU A 442 18.47 27.99 -9.83
CA GLU A 442 17.21 28.26 -10.48
C GLU A 442 16.29 29.14 -9.64
N THR A 443 15.69 30.17 -10.27
CA THR A 443 14.69 31.02 -9.64
C THR A 443 13.29 30.45 -9.75
N ASN A 444 13.04 29.63 -10.77
CA ASN A 444 11.77 29.01 -11.06
C ASN A 444 11.64 27.69 -10.31
N GLN A 445 10.93 27.72 -9.19
CA GLN A 445 10.65 26.54 -8.37
C GLN A 445 9.33 25.91 -8.81
N SER A 446 9.21 24.59 -8.58
CA SER A 446 7.95 23.88 -8.82
C SER A 446 7.27 23.57 -7.50
N ARG A 447 6.02 23.99 -7.34
CA ARG A 447 5.20 23.76 -6.15
C ARG A 447 3.82 23.29 -6.53
N VAL A 448 3.29 22.37 -5.76
CA VAL A 448 1.90 21.95 -5.90
C VAL A 448 1.23 21.95 -4.53
N PHE A 449 0.02 22.48 -4.49
CA PHE A 449 -0.85 22.45 -3.32
C PHE A 449 -2.11 21.69 -3.68
N ASN A 450 -2.53 20.80 -2.82
CA ASN A 450 -3.69 19.95 -3.01
C ASN A 450 -4.55 19.92 -1.76
N LEU A 451 -5.86 20.04 -1.96
CA LEU A 451 -6.89 19.75 -0.98
C LEU A 451 -7.71 18.57 -1.51
N ASP A 452 -7.82 17.52 -0.74
CA ASP A 452 -8.67 16.39 -1.08
C ASP A 452 -9.63 16.05 0.07
N TRP A 453 -10.75 15.44 -0.27
CA TRP A 453 -11.75 15.01 0.70
C TRP A 453 -12.45 13.75 0.25
N ARG A 454 -12.85 12.96 1.22
CA ARG A 454 -13.75 11.82 1.08
C ARG A 454 -14.80 11.92 2.19
N LEU A 455 -16.06 11.97 1.82
CA LEU A 455 -17.19 12.06 2.74
C LEU A 455 -18.05 10.82 2.53
N ASN A 456 -18.23 10.03 3.59
CA ASN A 456 -19.00 8.80 3.55
C ASN A 456 -20.21 8.94 4.48
N PHE A 457 -21.37 8.52 3.98
CA PHE A 457 -22.65 8.55 4.68
C PHE A 457 -23.38 7.24 4.47
N MET A 458 -24.43 6.99 5.27
CA MET A 458 -25.33 5.84 5.13
C MET A 458 -24.56 4.49 5.12
N ASP A 459 -23.69 4.27 6.11
CA ASP A 459 -22.85 3.09 6.24
C ASP A 459 -22.03 2.81 4.95
N ASN A 460 -21.38 3.86 4.46
CA ASN A 460 -20.58 3.87 3.23
C ASN A 460 -21.32 3.63 1.91
N ARG A 461 -22.65 3.56 1.92
CA ARG A 461 -23.42 3.46 0.68
C ARG A 461 -23.38 4.72 -0.16
N LEU A 462 -23.21 5.88 0.47
CA LEU A 462 -23.12 7.17 -0.21
C LEU A 462 -21.75 7.79 0.03
N SER A 463 -21.02 8.11 -1.04
CA SER A 463 -19.72 8.79 -0.93
C SER A 463 -19.56 9.96 -1.90
N PHE A 464 -18.92 11.01 -1.39
CA PHE A 464 -18.47 12.18 -2.16
C PHE A 464 -16.97 12.30 -2.01
N GLU A 465 -16.25 12.10 -3.09
CA GLU A 465 -14.79 12.30 -3.13
C GLU A 465 -14.47 13.50 -4.00
N GLY A 466 -13.51 14.31 -3.59
CA GLY A 466 -13.09 15.44 -4.38
C GLY A 466 -11.63 15.80 -4.17
N GLN A 467 -11.09 16.53 -5.14
CA GLN A 467 -9.72 17.00 -5.13
C GLN A 467 -9.65 18.35 -5.86
N ALA A 468 -8.97 19.31 -5.25
CA ALA A 468 -8.65 20.62 -5.84
C ALA A 468 -7.15 20.83 -5.74
N VAL A 469 -6.51 21.13 -6.87
CA VAL A 469 -5.06 21.25 -7.00
C VAL A 469 -4.70 22.60 -7.61
N ASN A 470 -3.66 23.22 -7.07
CA ASN A 470 -2.96 24.34 -7.67
C ASN A 470 -1.51 23.97 -7.92
N SER A 471 -1.04 24.12 -9.15
CA SER A 471 0.37 23.93 -9.54
C SER A 471 0.99 25.28 -9.89
N LEU A 472 2.22 25.49 -9.40
CA LEU A 472 3.08 26.62 -9.71
C LEU A 472 4.35 26.06 -10.35
N ALA A 473 4.52 26.19 -11.65
CA ALA A 473 5.69 25.73 -12.39
C ALA A 473 6.07 26.76 -13.44
N SER A 474 7.38 27.03 -13.60
CA SER A 474 7.91 28.01 -14.57
C SER A 474 7.17 29.36 -14.51
N ASN A 475 6.92 29.89 -13.30
CA ASN A 475 6.19 31.15 -13.04
C ASN A 475 4.74 31.18 -13.56
N LYS A 476 4.15 30.02 -13.87
CA LYS A 476 2.74 29.90 -14.26
C LYS A 476 1.97 29.17 -13.20
N SER A 477 0.76 29.64 -12.94
CA SER A 477 -0.19 28.96 -12.05
C SER A 477 -1.20 28.20 -12.88
N GLY A 478 -1.42 26.93 -12.54
CA GLY A 478 -2.43 26.07 -13.15
C GLY A 478 -3.30 25.43 -12.08
N TYR A 479 -4.53 25.08 -12.43
CA TYR A 479 -5.52 24.51 -11.53
C TYR A 479 -6.05 23.19 -12.07
N GLY A 480 -6.31 22.25 -11.18
CA GLY A 480 -6.98 21.00 -11.46
C GLY A 480 -8.07 20.74 -10.44
N GLY A 481 -9.16 20.13 -10.88
CA GLY A 481 -10.24 19.71 -10.00
C GLY A 481 -10.84 18.40 -10.44
N ARG A 482 -11.25 17.57 -9.48
CA ARG A 482 -11.94 16.30 -9.71
C ARG A 482 -12.98 16.10 -8.62
N PHE A 483 -14.11 15.51 -9.00
CA PHE A 483 -15.10 15.02 -8.06
C PHE A 483 -15.59 13.63 -8.48
N ILE A 484 -16.01 12.85 -7.51
CA ILE A 484 -16.64 11.55 -7.70
C ILE A 484 -17.80 11.47 -6.71
N PHE A 485 -18.94 11.11 -7.22
CA PHE A 485 -20.12 10.76 -6.45
C PHE A 485 -20.36 9.27 -6.64
N THR A 486 -20.63 8.54 -5.56
CA THR A 486 -21.01 7.13 -5.64
C THR A 486 -22.15 6.88 -4.68
N TYR A 487 -23.22 6.26 -5.18
CA TYR A 487 -24.27 5.68 -4.36
C TYR A 487 -24.38 4.18 -4.71
N ARG A 488 -24.30 3.33 -3.69
CA ARG A 488 -24.37 1.88 -3.85
C ARG A 488 -25.59 1.32 -3.11
N ASN A 489 -26.42 0.59 -3.84
CA ASN A 489 -27.39 -0.28 -3.23
C ASN A 489 -26.66 -1.53 -2.71
N PRO A 490 -26.93 -2.01 -1.48
CA PRO A 490 -26.19 -3.13 -0.91
C PRO A 490 -26.40 -4.47 -1.67
N VAL A 491 -27.43 -4.57 -2.51
CA VAL A 491 -27.80 -5.85 -3.11
C VAL A 491 -27.33 -5.99 -4.56
N TRP A 492 -27.55 -5.00 -5.45
CA TRP A 492 -27.40 -5.29 -6.87
C TRP A 492 -27.08 -4.11 -7.81
N TRP A 493 -26.99 -2.84 -7.39
CA TRP A 493 -26.66 -1.74 -8.29
C TRP A 493 -25.83 -0.61 -7.64
N GLU A 494 -25.02 0.04 -8.45
CA GLU A 494 -24.26 1.22 -8.08
C GLU A 494 -24.48 2.35 -9.09
N ILE A 495 -24.65 3.57 -8.61
CA ILE A 495 -24.57 4.77 -9.44
C ILE A 495 -23.26 5.46 -9.11
N ARG A 496 -22.46 5.70 -10.14
CA ARG A 496 -21.21 6.44 -10.03
C ARG A 496 -21.18 7.55 -11.07
N SER A 497 -20.94 8.78 -10.62
CA SER A 497 -20.73 9.94 -11.48
C SER A 497 -19.39 10.57 -11.13
N TRP A 498 -18.66 11.02 -12.13
CA TRP A 498 -17.40 11.69 -11.91
C TRP A 498 -17.15 12.77 -12.95
N GLY A 499 -16.37 13.78 -12.58
CA GLY A 499 -15.91 14.83 -13.48
C GLY A 499 -14.51 15.28 -13.11
N GLN A 500 -13.74 15.66 -14.12
CA GLN A 500 -12.40 16.21 -13.98
C GLN A 500 -12.21 17.38 -14.93
N SER A 501 -11.54 18.42 -14.43
CA SER A 501 -11.14 19.56 -15.24
C SER A 501 -9.72 19.95 -14.87
N VAL A 502 -8.91 20.29 -15.86
CA VAL A 502 -7.55 20.83 -15.71
C VAL A 502 -7.39 22.08 -16.58
N ASP A 503 -6.70 23.04 -16.05
CA ASP A 503 -6.31 24.27 -16.74
C ASP A 503 -5.12 23.99 -17.69
N LYS A 504 -4.97 24.78 -18.74
CA LYS A 504 -3.88 24.65 -19.71
C LYS A 504 -2.47 24.85 -19.12
N ASN A 505 -2.36 25.54 -18.00
CA ASN A 505 -1.11 25.78 -17.29
C ASN A 505 -0.85 24.75 -16.18
N PHE A 506 -1.78 23.80 -15.97
CA PHE A 506 -1.62 22.77 -14.96
C PHE A 506 -0.40 21.91 -15.30
N ASN A 507 0.58 21.86 -14.39
CA ASN A 507 1.81 21.09 -14.57
C ASN A 507 2.30 20.55 -13.24
N VAL A 508 2.41 19.25 -13.14
CA VAL A 508 2.91 18.53 -11.95
C VAL A 508 4.12 17.65 -12.27
N ASN A 509 4.63 17.67 -13.49
CA ASN A 509 5.63 16.72 -14.00
C ASN A 509 7.00 16.79 -13.33
N ASP A 510 7.34 17.86 -12.61
CA ASP A 510 8.60 17.95 -11.91
C ASP A 510 8.69 16.95 -10.73
N MET A 511 7.59 16.70 -10.04
CA MET A 511 7.51 15.74 -8.93
C MET A 511 6.43 14.69 -9.11
N GLY A 512 5.45 14.96 -9.95
CA GLY A 512 4.34 14.09 -10.25
C GLY A 512 4.45 13.43 -11.63
N PHE A 513 3.29 12.99 -12.12
CA PHE A 513 3.13 12.36 -13.40
C PHE A 513 1.79 12.79 -14.03
N GLN A 514 1.84 13.41 -15.21
CA GLN A 514 0.66 13.93 -15.91
C GLN A 514 0.39 13.15 -17.20
#